data_e4271cd0bb1cbe560a5300d683721d70
#
_entry.id   e4271cd0bb1cbe560a5300d683721d70
#
_cell.length_a   1.000
_cell.length_b   1.000
_cell.length_c   1.000
_cell.angle_alpha   90.00
_cell.angle_beta   90.00
_cell.angle_gamma   90.00
#
_symmetry.space_group_name_H-M   'P 1'
#
loop_
_entity.id
_entity.type
_entity.pdbx_description
1 polymer ?
#
loop_
_entity_poly.entity_id
_entity_poly.type
_entity_poly.pdbx_seq_one_letter_code
_entity_poly.pdbx_strand_id
1 'polypeptide(L)'
;MDLSGSNVWYALVQVGIIFAAVLLGNVIRYKVRIIRNTLLPTSVLAGIIIFALKFIPAVDNFINSQAMEVLTYHCLGLGFIALALKTNPKPKNSQKYIVMDTGITTVNTYLIQAIVGMGLTLIMSVTIFKDLFHAAGLLLPMGYGQGTGQALNIGSVFEQFGFSDGRAFGLAIAAIGFLVACIVGVIYMNILKKRGKLTVQQARIADNKLDTNIYASDEAPLSESVDKLTIQVAFVIGIYILVYLVIWALSTLSVNYLGNFGKNTIKPLLWGFNFLFGTLFAILIKKIVSMLQKCKVMNLTYINSYMMNRLSGLFFDVMIVAGIAAIDWQELKGFLWPLLIVCTLGAIVTFLYLKLVCKKIYPDYEYEAFFAMFGMLTGTASTGMILLREIDPNYETPAADNLVLQGLPAIIFGAPIFLLVSFSAESFTNALITMGIVTALFIIYNCITLRKFIFKRK
;
A
#
# COMPACT_ATOMS: atom_id res chain seq x y z
N MET A 1 5.87 -0.45 -40.94
CA MET A 1 5.21 -0.11 -39.69
C MET A 1 5.15 1.41 -39.64
N ASP A 2 3.96 2.01 -39.57
CA ASP A 2 3.82 3.47 -39.45
C ASP A 2 4.05 3.85 -37.97
N LEU A 3 5.18 4.52 -37.70
CA LEU A 3 5.55 4.97 -36.37
C LEU A 3 4.83 6.23 -35.91
N SER A 4 4.10 6.91 -36.82
CA SER A 4 3.27 8.09 -36.49
C SER A 4 1.89 7.72 -35.95
N GLY A 5 1.52 6.44 -35.99
CA GLY A 5 0.21 5.96 -35.55
C GLY A 5 -0.02 6.19 -34.05
N SER A 6 -1.22 6.69 -33.70
CA SER A 6 -1.62 6.95 -32.32
C SER A 6 -1.39 5.75 -31.38
N ASN A 7 -1.57 4.52 -31.87
CA ASN A 7 -1.39 3.29 -31.10
C ASN A 7 0.07 3.05 -30.65
N VAL A 8 1.06 3.55 -31.41
CA VAL A 8 2.48 3.39 -31.08
C VAL A 8 2.85 4.27 -29.89
N TRP A 9 2.30 5.48 -29.84
CA TRP A 9 2.61 6.46 -28.81
C TRP A 9 1.69 6.39 -27.58
N TYR A 10 0.58 5.69 -27.69
CA TYR A 10 -0.48 5.68 -26.68
C TYR A 10 0.02 5.34 -25.28
N ALA A 11 0.69 4.21 -25.12
CA ALA A 11 1.20 3.79 -23.82
C ALA A 11 2.24 4.75 -23.24
N LEU A 12 3.14 5.27 -24.12
CA LEU A 12 4.17 6.22 -23.73
C LEU A 12 3.57 7.56 -23.29
N VAL A 13 2.52 8.02 -23.96
CA VAL A 13 1.80 9.26 -23.59
C VAL A 13 1.16 9.12 -22.21
N GLN A 14 0.51 7.98 -21.90
CA GLN A 14 -0.09 7.75 -20.57
C GLN A 14 0.99 7.76 -19.46
N VAL A 15 2.12 7.12 -19.69
CA VAL A 15 3.26 7.17 -18.76
C VAL A 15 3.83 8.60 -18.67
N GLY A 16 3.91 9.32 -19.80
CA GLY A 16 4.34 10.71 -19.85
C GLY A 16 3.48 11.66 -19.03
N ILE A 17 2.14 11.47 -19.06
CA ILE A 17 1.18 12.25 -18.24
C ILE A 17 1.49 12.05 -16.75
N ILE A 18 1.75 10.82 -16.30
CA ILE A 18 2.10 10.52 -14.89
C ILE A 18 3.36 11.30 -14.48
N PHE A 19 4.44 11.20 -15.25
CA PHE A 19 5.70 11.86 -14.89
C PHE A 19 5.61 13.39 -15.01
N ALA A 20 4.88 13.92 -15.98
CA ALA A 20 4.59 15.36 -16.07
C ALA A 20 3.83 15.85 -14.82
N ALA A 21 2.83 15.10 -14.37
CA ALA A 21 2.09 15.42 -13.15
C ALA A 21 2.97 15.34 -11.89
N VAL A 22 3.90 14.37 -11.81
CA VAL A 22 4.87 14.28 -10.72
C VAL A 22 5.78 15.51 -10.70
N LEU A 23 6.29 15.95 -11.85
CA LEU A 23 7.09 17.19 -11.94
C LEU A 23 6.27 18.42 -11.52
N LEU A 24 5.05 18.56 -12.02
CA LEU A 24 4.16 19.65 -11.63
C LEU A 24 3.83 19.61 -10.14
N GLY A 25 3.51 18.44 -9.59
CA GLY A 25 3.26 18.23 -8.17
C GLY A 25 4.47 18.62 -7.30
N ASN A 26 5.68 18.32 -7.75
CA ASN A 26 6.90 18.74 -7.06
C ASN A 26 7.06 20.26 -7.06
N VAL A 27 6.82 20.92 -8.19
CA VAL A 27 6.87 22.41 -8.29
C VAL A 27 5.81 23.06 -7.38
N ILE A 28 4.57 22.53 -7.39
CA ILE A 28 3.49 23.04 -6.54
C ILE A 28 3.83 22.86 -5.06
N ARG A 29 4.31 21.67 -4.67
CA ARG A 29 4.75 21.40 -3.30
C ARG A 29 5.85 22.34 -2.84
N TYR A 30 6.76 22.69 -3.74
CA TYR A 30 7.82 23.65 -3.44
C TYR A 30 7.28 25.06 -3.25
N LYS A 31 6.44 25.55 -4.16
CA LYS A 31 5.96 26.94 -4.17
C LYS A 31 4.83 27.20 -3.15
N VAL A 32 3.93 26.24 -2.93
CA VAL A 32 2.74 26.43 -2.10
C VAL A 32 3.02 25.99 -0.67
N ARG A 33 3.22 26.95 0.23
CA ARG A 33 3.54 26.72 1.66
C ARG A 33 2.51 25.82 2.39
N ILE A 34 1.22 25.97 2.08
CA ILE A 34 0.16 25.16 2.70
C ILE A 34 0.38 23.68 2.34
N ILE A 35 0.56 23.35 1.07
CA ILE A 35 0.78 21.98 0.58
C ILE A 35 2.07 21.40 1.17
N ARG A 36 3.14 22.19 1.21
CA ARG A 36 4.39 21.78 1.84
C ARG A 36 4.22 21.38 3.31
N ASN A 37 3.39 22.13 4.04
CA ASN A 37 3.15 21.88 5.46
C ASN A 37 2.22 20.69 5.75
N THR A 38 1.49 20.17 4.74
CA THR A 38 0.63 18.98 4.90
C THR A 38 1.41 17.67 4.83
N LEU A 39 2.70 17.70 4.47
CA LEU A 39 3.57 16.53 4.28
C LEU A 39 3.05 15.53 3.23
N LEU A 40 2.15 15.97 2.35
CA LEU A 40 1.56 15.13 1.30
C LEU A 40 2.65 14.63 0.35
N PRO A 41 2.75 13.31 0.08
CA PRO A 41 3.69 12.79 -0.91
C PRO A 41 3.46 13.40 -2.29
N THR A 42 4.53 13.63 -3.05
CA THR A 42 4.44 14.21 -4.39
C THR A 42 3.62 13.33 -5.34
N SER A 43 3.72 11.99 -5.19
CA SER A 43 2.93 11.02 -5.96
C SER A 43 1.42 11.17 -5.70
N VAL A 44 1.00 11.35 -4.45
CA VAL A 44 -0.40 11.59 -4.10
C VAL A 44 -0.90 12.92 -4.71
N LEU A 45 -0.10 13.98 -4.58
CA LEU A 45 -0.43 15.28 -5.16
C LEU A 45 -0.55 15.21 -6.69
N ALA A 46 0.36 14.50 -7.35
CA ALA A 46 0.34 14.30 -8.80
C ALA A 46 -0.93 13.54 -9.23
N GLY A 47 -1.30 12.48 -8.51
CA GLY A 47 -2.55 11.75 -8.77
C GLY A 47 -3.79 12.63 -8.62
N ILE A 48 -3.86 13.46 -7.56
CA ILE A 48 -4.94 14.43 -7.34
C ILE A 48 -5.00 15.46 -8.48
N ILE A 49 -3.84 15.94 -8.96
CA ILE A 49 -3.79 16.88 -10.08
C ILE A 49 -4.39 16.24 -11.33
N ILE A 50 -3.99 15.00 -11.68
CA ILE A 50 -4.56 14.32 -12.86
C ILE A 50 -6.06 14.09 -12.66
N PHE A 51 -6.50 13.63 -11.50
CA PHE A 51 -7.91 13.45 -11.18
C PHE A 51 -8.71 14.76 -11.32
N ALA A 52 -8.17 15.88 -10.82
CA ALA A 52 -8.79 17.19 -10.97
C ALA A 52 -8.85 17.65 -12.43
N LEU A 53 -7.84 17.36 -13.22
CA LEU A 53 -7.82 17.71 -14.66
C LEU A 53 -8.84 16.91 -15.46
N LYS A 54 -9.26 15.73 -15.04
CA LYS A 54 -10.34 14.94 -15.69
C LYS A 54 -11.70 15.63 -15.65
N PHE A 55 -11.94 16.62 -14.77
CA PHE A 55 -13.15 17.44 -14.82
C PHE A 55 -13.20 18.39 -16.03
N ILE A 56 -12.09 18.54 -16.77
CA ILE A 56 -12.03 19.32 -18.01
C ILE A 56 -12.23 18.34 -19.19
N PRO A 57 -13.36 18.39 -19.93
CA PRO A 57 -13.69 17.39 -20.96
C PRO A 57 -12.61 17.22 -22.03
N ALA A 58 -11.92 18.31 -22.40
CA ALA A 58 -10.83 18.25 -23.38
C ALA A 58 -9.63 17.44 -22.88
N VAL A 59 -9.37 17.42 -21.56
CA VAL A 59 -8.25 16.70 -20.94
C VAL A 59 -8.64 15.27 -20.63
N ASP A 60 -9.88 15.03 -20.21
CA ASP A 60 -10.39 13.69 -19.92
C ASP A 60 -10.24 12.72 -21.09
N ASN A 61 -10.46 13.22 -22.31
CA ASN A 61 -10.28 12.44 -23.54
C ASN A 61 -8.83 11.95 -23.76
N PHE A 62 -7.82 12.59 -23.16
CA PHE A 62 -6.42 12.19 -23.25
C PHE A 62 -6.00 11.22 -22.14
N ILE A 63 -6.71 11.20 -21.02
CA ILE A 63 -6.38 10.36 -19.85
C ILE A 63 -7.22 9.10 -19.91
N ASN A 64 -6.58 7.96 -20.13
CA ASN A 64 -7.29 6.70 -20.16
C ASN A 64 -7.27 6.04 -18.78
N SER A 65 -8.41 6.00 -18.11
CA SER A 65 -8.57 5.37 -16.78
C SER A 65 -8.16 3.90 -16.78
N GLN A 66 -8.49 3.14 -17.84
CA GLN A 66 -8.11 1.73 -17.94
C GLN A 66 -6.58 1.56 -18.05
N ALA A 67 -5.88 2.42 -18.79
CA ALA A 67 -4.42 2.40 -18.84
C ALA A 67 -3.81 2.72 -17.47
N MET A 68 -4.39 3.64 -16.72
CA MET A 68 -3.98 3.97 -15.35
C MET A 68 -4.18 2.77 -14.39
N GLU A 69 -5.29 2.05 -14.51
CA GLU A 69 -5.53 0.82 -13.74
C GLU A 69 -4.49 -0.27 -14.06
N VAL A 70 -4.20 -0.48 -15.35
CA VAL A 70 -3.19 -1.45 -15.79
C VAL A 70 -1.80 -1.10 -15.22
N LEU A 71 -1.42 0.18 -15.26
CA LEU A 71 -0.18 0.64 -14.64
C LEU A 71 -0.17 0.41 -13.12
N THR A 72 -1.28 0.70 -12.44
CA THR A 72 -1.44 0.46 -11.01
C THR A 72 -1.23 -1.02 -10.67
N TYR A 73 -1.87 -1.90 -11.43
CA TYR A 73 -1.80 -3.36 -11.26
C TYR A 73 -0.37 -3.89 -11.45
N HIS A 74 0.30 -3.53 -12.54
CA HIS A 74 1.65 -4.01 -12.81
C HIS A 74 2.69 -3.41 -11.87
N CYS A 75 2.59 -2.11 -11.56
CA CYS A 75 3.51 -1.44 -10.64
C CYS A 75 3.40 -1.99 -9.21
N LEU A 76 2.22 -2.47 -8.79
CA LEU A 76 2.07 -3.18 -7.51
C LEU A 76 2.98 -4.42 -7.49
N GLY A 77 2.85 -5.31 -8.47
CA GLY A 77 3.63 -6.55 -8.54
C GLY A 77 5.14 -6.28 -8.63
N LEU A 78 5.55 -5.38 -9.51
CA LEU A 78 6.96 -5.00 -9.70
C LEU A 78 7.55 -4.35 -8.44
N GLY A 79 6.78 -3.48 -7.78
CA GLY A 79 7.18 -2.82 -6.53
C GLY A 79 7.42 -3.81 -5.39
N PHE A 80 6.52 -4.78 -5.21
CA PHE A 80 6.67 -5.83 -4.19
C PHE A 80 7.82 -6.80 -4.48
N ILE A 81 8.07 -7.15 -5.74
CA ILE A 81 9.23 -7.96 -6.13
C ILE A 81 10.53 -7.22 -5.77
N ALA A 82 10.66 -5.96 -6.16
CA ALA A 82 11.84 -5.15 -5.85
C ALA A 82 12.03 -5.00 -4.33
N LEU A 83 10.95 -4.77 -3.58
CA LEU A 83 10.97 -4.68 -2.12
C LEU A 83 11.44 -5.99 -1.47
N ALA A 84 10.97 -7.15 -1.95
CA ALA A 84 11.31 -8.45 -1.41
C ALA A 84 12.75 -8.88 -1.72
N LEU A 85 13.30 -8.43 -2.86
CA LEU A 85 14.70 -8.64 -3.22
C LEU A 85 15.65 -7.83 -2.32
N LYS A 86 15.19 -6.69 -1.78
CA LYS A 86 15.99 -5.89 -0.83
C LYS A 86 16.44 -6.76 0.34
N THR A 87 17.71 -6.61 0.74
CA THR A 87 18.24 -7.26 1.93
C THR A 87 17.99 -6.34 3.13
N ASN A 88 17.08 -6.74 3.99
CA ASN A 88 16.83 -6.02 5.23
C ASN A 88 17.88 -6.43 6.28
N PRO A 89 18.34 -5.52 7.14
CA PRO A 89 19.19 -5.87 8.27
C PRO A 89 18.44 -6.89 9.14
N LYS A 90 19.16 -7.90 9.62
CA LYS A 90 18.57 -8.89 10.53
C LYS A 90 18.22 -8.19 11.85
N PRO A 91 16.98 -8.34 12.35
CA PRO A 91 16.64 -7.77 13.65
C PRO A 91 17.53 -8.38 14.73
N LYS A 92 18.05 -7.55 15.64
CA LYS A 92 18.76 -8.04 16.83
C LYS A 92 17.83 -8.97 17.62
N ASN A 93 18.36 -9.96 18.32
CA ASN A 93 17.53 -10.95 19.03
C ASN A 93 16.51 -10.32 20.01
N SER A 94 16.85 -9.21 20.64
CA SER A 94 15.96 -8.42 21.50
C SER A 94 14.79 -7.76 20.77
N GLN A 95 14.89 -7.53 19.45
CA GLN A 95 13.89 -6.85 18.64
C GLN A 95 12.92 -7.80 17.93
N LYS A 96 13.21 -9.11 17.86
CA LYS A 96 12.38 -10.07 17.11
C LYS A 96 10.93 -10.11 17.58
N TYR A 97 10.69 -10.08 18.90
CA TYR A 97 9.34 -10.06 19.45
C TYR A 97 8.59 -8.77 19.14
N ILE A 98 9.29 -7.63 19.16
CA ILE A 98 8.70 -6.33 18.84
C ILE A 98 8.32 -6.26 17.36
N VAL A 99 9.16 -6.75 16.46
CA VAL A 99 8.86 -6.83 15.02
C VAL A 99 7.65 -7.73 14.75
N MET A 100 7.56 -8.87 15.43
CA MET A 100 6.40 -9.76 15.35
C MET A 100 5.14 -9.07 15.87
N ASP A 101 5.20 -8.45 17.06
CA ASP A 101 4.08 -7.70 17.64
C ASP A 101 3.66 -6.54 16.75
N THR A 102 4.60 -5.87 16.05
CA THR A 102 4.30 -4.82 15.05
C THR A 102 3.55 -5.39 13.85
N GLY A 103 4.00 -6.52 13.29
CA GLY A 103 3.32 -7.17 12.17
C GLY A 103 1.91 -7.63 12.52
N ILE A 104 1.72 -8.24 13.71
CA ILE A 104 0.39 -8.63 14.18
C ILE A 104 -0.49 -7.40 14.45
N THR A 105 0.07 -6.29 14.97
CA THR A 105 -0.66 -5.03 15.17
C THR A 105 -1.10 -4.42 13.84
N THR A 106 -0.28 -4.53 12.81
CA THR A 106 -0.64 -4.12 11.44
C THR A 106 -1.85 -4.91 10.96
N VAL A 107 -1.82 -6.23 11.09
CA VAL A 107 -2.96 -7.08 10.70
C VAL A 107 -4.19 -6.81 11.55
N ASN A 108 -4.04 -6.62 12.87
CA ASN A 108 -5.15 -6.23 13.73
C ASN A 108 -5.80 -4.92 13.29
N THR A 109 -5.00 -3.98 12.76
CA THR A 109 -5.56 -2.74 12.22
C THR A 109 -6.37 -3.02 10.95
N TYR A 110 -5.92 -3.91 10.06
CA TYR A 110 -6.72 -4.35 8.92
C TYR A 110 -8.02 -5.04 9.35
N LEU A 111 -7.95 -5.88 10.38
CA LEU A 111 -9.14 -6.59 10.90
C LEU A 111 -10.16 -5.61 11.48
N ILE A 112 -9.75 -4.62 12.30
CA ILE A 112 -10.70 -3.65 12.85
C ILE A 112 -11.28 -2.73 11.76
N GLN A 113 -10.48 -2.35 10.76
CA GLN A 113 -10.99 -1.64 9.58
C GLN A 113 -12.01 -2.49 8.82
N ALA A 114 -11.74 -3.79 8.62
CA ALA A 114 -12.67 -4.71 7.98
C ALA A 114 -13.98 -4.88 8.77
N ILE A 115 -13.91 -5.03 10.10
CA ILE A 115 -15.09 -5.13 10.97
C ILE A 115 -15.96 -3.88 10.82
N VAL A 116 -15.36 -2.70 10.92
CA VAL A 116 -16.09 -1.43 10.81
C VAL A 116 -16.62 -1.23 9.39
N GLY A 117 -15.79 -1.44 8.38
CA GLY A 117 -16.19 -1.31 6.98
C GLY A 117 -17.34 -2.25 6.62
N MET A 118 -17.19 -3.55 6.89
CA MET A 118 -18.23 -4.55 6.61
C MET A 118 -19.49 -4.32 7.44
N GLY A 119 -19.37 -4.01 8.73
CA GLY A 119 -20.51 -3.71 9.57
C GLY A 119 -21.35 -2.56 9.02
N LEU A 120 -20.69 -1.48 8.57
CA LEU A 120 -21.36 -0.34 7.97
C LEU A 120 -22.02 -0.71 6.62
N THR A 121 -21.27 -1.37 5.71
CA THR A 121 -21.82 -1.69 4.40
C THR A 121 -22.94 -2.74 4.46
N LEU A 122 -22.86 -3.72 5.35
CA LEU A 122 -23.94 -4.68 5.59
C LEU A 122 -25.21 -3.98 6.10
N ILE A 123 -25.09 -3.05 7.07
CA ILE A 123 -26.24 -2.28 7.57
C ILE A 123 -26.79 -1.37 6.47
N MET A 124 -25.92 -0.62 5.77
CA MET A 124 -26.35 0.30 4.73
C MET A 124 -27.00 -0.40 3.54
N SER A 125 -26.53 -1.60 3.14
CA SER A 125 -27.08 -2.36 2.03
C SER A 125 -28.50 -2.89 2.28
N VAL A 126 -28.87 -3.10 3.54
CA VAL A 126 -30.25 -3.55 3.90
C VAL A 126 -31.17 -2.40 4.30
N THR A 127 -30.63 -1.19 4.54
CA THR A 127 -31.40 -0.03 5.02
C THR A 127 -31.57 1.04 3.94
N ILE A 128 -30.55 1.88 3.76
CA ILE A 128 -30.63 3.14 3.00
C ILE A 128 -30.12 2.96 1.56
N PHE A 129 -29.05 2.18 1.37
CA PHE A 129 -28.35 2.03 0.09
C PHE A 129 -28.45 0.59 -0.40
N LYS A 130 -29.63 0.19 -0.86
CA LYS A 130 -29.95 -1.21 -1.26
C LYS A 130 -29.09 -1.71 -2.42
N ASP A 131 -28.55 -0.81 -3.24
CA ASP A 131 -27.67 -1.13 -4.36
C ASP A 131 -26.19 -1.23 -3.94
N LEU A 132 -25.88 -0.92 -2.66
CA LEU A 132 -24.52 -1.05 -2.15
C LEU A 132 -24.13 -2.51 -2.00
N PHE A 133 -22.99 -2.86 -2.56
CA PHE A 133 -22.49 -4.23 -2.45
C PHE A 133 -22.15 -4.59 -1.00
N HIS A 134 -22.70 -5.69 -0.53
CA HIS A 134 -22.64 -6.11 0.87
C HIS A 134 -21.20 -6.29 1.41
N ALA A 135 -20.26 -6.74 0.56
CA ALA A 135 -18.87 -6.95 0.94
C ALA A 135 -17.97 -5.72 0.70
N ALA A 136 -18.50 -4.58 0.20
CA ALA A 136 -17.73 -3.38 -0.13
C ALA A 136 -16.87 -2.87 1.03
N GLY A 137 -17.26 -3.11 2.27
CA GLY A 137 -16.52 -2.70 3.46
C GLY A 137 -15.15 -3.35 3.63
N LEU A 138 -14.89 -4.51 3.00
CA LEU A 138 -13.55 -5.09 2.94
C LEU A 138 -12.55 -4.26 2.12
N LEU A 139 -13.03 -3.35 1.28
CA LEU A 139 -12.16 -2.40 0.57
C LEU A 139 -11.54 -1.36 1.51
N LEU A 140 -12.08 -1.16 2.71
CA LEU A 140 -11.51 -0.21 3.68
C LEU A 140 -10.09 -0.59 4.10
N PRO A 141 -9.80 -1.79 4.63
CA PRO A 141 -8.41 -2.17 4.94
C PRO A 141 -7.51 -2.28 3.70
N MET A 142 -8.07 -2.57 2.53
CA MET A 142 -7.30 -2.65 1.29
C MET A 142 -6.85 -1.26 0.82
N GLY A 143 -7.73 -0.27 0.83
CA GLY A 143 -7.42 1.11 0.45
C GLY A 143 -6.58 1.83 1.50
N TYR A 144 -6.99 1.79 2.76
CA TYR A 144 -6.30 2.46 3.87
C TYR A 144 -4.97 1.80 4.21
N GLY A 145 -4.98 0.49 4.42
CA GLY A 145 -3.82 -0.21 4.93
C GLY A 145 -2.82 -0.66 3.88
N GLN A 146 -3.26 -0.85 2.64
CA GLN A 146 -2.42 -1.43 1.58
C GLN A 146 -2.34 -0.55 0.31
N GLY A 147 -3.12 0.53 0.24
CA GLY A 147 -3.06 1.54 -0.80
C GLY A 147 -3.78 1.17 -2.10
N THR A 148 -3.57 1.98 -3.14
CA THR A 148 -4.33 1.93 -4.41
C THR A 148 -4.23 0.60 -5.13
N GLY A 149 -3.08 -0.06 -5.10
CA GLY A 149 -2.88 -1.32 -5.82
C GLY A 149 -3.77 -2.45 -5.30
N GLN A 150 -3.84 -2.64 -3.98
CA GLN A 150 -4.70 -3.67 -3.39
C GLN A 150 -6.18 -3.30 -3.48
N ALA A 151 -6.50 -2.02 -3.30
CA ALA A 151 -7.84 -1.52 -3.46
C ALA A 151 -8.38 -1.81 -4.88
N LEU A 152 -7.56 -1.56 -5.91
CA LEU A 152 -7.88 -1.89 -7.30
C LEU A 152 -8.08 -3.40 -7.49
N ASN A 153 -7.12 -4.21 -7.00
CA ASN A 153 -7.17 -5.66 -7.16
C ASN A 153 -8.43 -6.27 -6.55
N ILE A 154 -8.73 -5.94 -5.31
CA ILE A 154 -9.90 -6.48 -4.62
C ILE A 154 -11.19 -5.89 -5.19
N GLY A 155 -11.18 -4.60 -5.56
CA GLY A 155 -12.28 -3.97 -6.28
C GLY A 155 -12.61 -4.72 -7.58
N SER A 156 -11.59 -5.09 -8.37
CA SER A 156 -11.79 -5.87 -9.61
C SER A 156 -12.32 -7.29 -9.36
N VAL A 157 -11.97 -7.91 -8.23
CA VAL A 157 -12.59 -9.18 -7.83
C VAL A 157 -14.06 -8.98 -7.52
N PHE A 158 -14.43 -7.94 -6.77
CA PHE A 158 -15.83 -7.65 -6.41
C PHE A 158 -16.70 -7.31 -7.62
N GLU A 159 -16.14 -6.69 -8.66
CA GLU A 159 -16.84 -6.46 -9.93
C GLU A 159 -17.30 -7.76 -10.60
N GLN A 160 -16.53 -8.83 -10.47
CA GLN A 160 -16.92 -10.14 -11.00
C GLN A 160 -18.08 -10.79 -10.23
N PHE A 161 -18.34 -10.32 -8.99
CA PHE A 161 -19.45 -10.72 -8.15
C PHE A 161 -20.61 -9.71 -8.16
N GLY A 162 -20.60 -8.73 -9.07
CA GLY A 162 -21.72 -7.82 -9.30
C GLY A 162 -21.59 -6.43 -8.68
N PHE A 163 -20.43 -6.06 -8.13
CA PHE A 163 -20.16 -4.68 -7.69
C PHE A 163 -19.55 -3.88 -8.85
N SER A 164 -20.35 -3.32 -9.74
CA SER A 164 -19.92 -2.66 -10.99
C SER A 164 -18.84 -1.58 -10.80
N ASP A 165 -18.84 -0.88 -9.67
CA ASP A 165 -17.96 0.24 -9.38
C ASP A 165 -16.89 -0.10 -8.32
N GLY A 166 -16.60 -1.39 -8.14
CA GLY A 166 -15.71 -1.89 -7.10
C GLY A 166 -14.30 -1.31 -7.14
N ARG A 167 -13.71 -1.16 -8.34
CA ARG A 167 -12.38 -0.55 -8.54
C ARG A 167 -12.39 0.91 -8.16
N ALA A 168 -13.33 1.69 -8.70
CA ALA A 168 -13.45 3.12 -8.41
C ALA A 168 -13.68 3.37 -6.91
N PHE A 169 -14.54 2.58 -6.26
CA PHE A 169 -14.81 2.66 -4.83
C PHE A 169 -13.55 2.37 -3.99
N GLY A 170 -12.82 1.30 -4.32
CA GLY A 170 -11.57 0.94 -3.64
C GLY A 170 -10.48 1.99 -3.80
N LEU A 171 -10.27 2.50 -5.03
CA LEU A 171 -9.30 3.56 -5.32
C LEU A 171 -9.63 4.87 -4.59
N ALA A 172 -10.92 5.23 -4.51
CA ALA A 172 -11.37 6.40 -3.77
C ALA A 172 -11.11 6.26 -2.26
N ILE A 173 -11.33 5.07 -1.67
CA ILE A 173 -10.94 4.80 -0.28
C ILE A 173 -9.44 5.03 -0.08
N ALA A 174 -8.60 4.52 -0.97
CA ALA A 174 -7.15 4.70 -0.87
C ALA A 174 -6.75 6.18 -0.96
N ALA A 175 -7.33 6.93 -1.91
CA ALA A 175 -7.06 8.37 -2.06
C ALA A 175 -7.46 9.16 -0.80
N ILE A 176 -8.65 8.90 -0.24
CA ILE A 176 -9.09 9.51 1.02
C ILE A 176 -8.17 9.08 2.17
N GLY A 177 -7.71 7.84 2.19
CA GLY A 177 -6.76 7.34 3.18
C GLY A 177 -5.46 8.13 3.22
N PHE A 178 -4.87 8.44 2.07
CA PHE A 178 -3.67 9.30 1.99
C PHE A 178 -3.92 10.69 2.56
N LEU A 179 -5.08 11.29 2.26
CA LEU A 179 -5.45 12.59 2.83
C LEU A 179 -5.62 12.51 4.35
N VAL A 180 -6.26 11.46 4.85
CA VAL A 180 -6.42 11.21 6.29
C VAL A 180 -5.05 11.06 6.96
N ALA A 181 -4.14 10.27 6.41
CA ALA A 181 -2.78 10.10 6.94
C ALA A 181 -2.09 11.45 7.13
N CYS A 182 -2.09 12.27 6.08
CA CYS A 182 -1.39 13.55 6.07
C CYS A 182 -2.09 14.62 6.92
N ILE A 183 -3.41 14.79 6.77
CA ILE A 183 -4.14 15.87 7.45
C ILE A 183 -4.29 15.54 8.94
N VAL A 184 -4.85 14.38 9.27
CA VAL A 184 -5.09 13.98 10.67
C VAL A 184 -3.76 13.76 11.41
N GLY A 185 -2.78 13.13 10.74
CA GLY A 185 -1.43 12.95 11.29
C GLY A 185 -0.79 14.27 11.68
N VAL A 186 -0.77 15.27 10.79
CA VAL A 186 -0.18 16.58 11.05
C VAL A 186 -0.96 17.35 12.11
N ILE A 187 -2.30 17.32 12.09
CA ILE A 187 -3.12 17.95 13.12
C ILE A 187 -2.79 17.37 14.50
N TYR A 188 -2.75 16.05 14.62
CA TYR A 188 -2.47 15.39 15.89
C TYR A 188 -1.04 15.68 16.37
N MET A 189 -0.06 15.68 15.48
CA MET A 189 1.32 16.08 15.77
C MET A 189 1.38 17.50 16.37
N ASN A 190 0.70 18.46 15.75
CA ASN A 190 0.63 19.85 16.23
C ASN A 190 -0.06 19.97 17.60
N ILE A 191 -1.10 19.16 17.85
CA ILE A 191 -1.76 19.09 19.16
C ILE A 191 -0.78 18.59 20.24
N LEU A 192 -0.03 17.52 19.95
CA LEU A 192 0.96 16.96 20.88
C LEU A 192 2.11 17.95 21.14
N LYS A 193 2.57 18.65 20.10
CA LYS A 193 3.56 19.72 20.22
C LYS A 193 3.09 20.84 21.14
N LYS A 194 1.87 21.34 20.93
CA LYS A 194 1.28 22.37 21.80
C LYS A 194 1.12 21.92 23.26
N ARG A 195 0.95 20.61 23.48
CA ARG A 195 0.84 20.01 24.83
C ARG A 195 2.19 19.69 25.46
N GLY A 196 3.31 20.03 24.81
CA GLY A 196 4.66 19.75 25.29
C GLY A 196 5.02 18.26 25.37
N LYS A 197 4.26 17.40 24.67
CA LYS A 197 4.49 15.94 24.65
C LYS A 197 5.46 15.50 23.56
N LEU A 198 5.72 16.33 22.58
CA LEU A 198 6.71 16.14 21.54
C LEU A 198 7.66 17.33 21.56
N THR A 199 8.92 17.08 21.83
CA THR A 199 10.01 17.94 21.39
C THR A 199 10.19 17.66 19.90
N VAL A 200 9.38 18.30 19.08
CA VAL A 200 9.68 18.37 17.67
C VAL A 200 10.99 19.14 17.59
N GLN A 201 12.11 18.42 17.50
CA GLN A 201 13.22 18.98 16.78
C GLN A 201 12.58 19.32 15.45
N GLN A 202 12.36 20.62 15.21
CA GLN A 202 12.11 21.04 13.87
C GLN A 202 13.20 20.35 13.09
N ALA A 203 12.85 19.31 12.33
CA ALA A 203 13.60 19.03 11.17
C ALA A 203 13.64 20.42 10.56
N ARG A 204 14.71 21.14 10.79
CA ARG A 204 15.02 22.32 10.03
C ARG A 204 14.86 21.76 8.65
N ILE A 205 13.67 22.03 8.05
CA ILE A 205 13.63 22.20 6.63
C ILE A 205 14.76 23.15 6.49
N ALA A 206 15.92 22.54 6.25
CA ALA A 206 17.23 23.14 6.45
C ALA A 206 17.08 24.43 5.73
N ASP A 207 17.26 25.53 6.44
CA ASP A 207 17.10 26.86 5.93
C ASP A 207 17.40 26.83 4.44
N ASN A 208 16.39 26.88 3.59
CA ASN A 208 16.41 27.13 2.16
C ASN A 208 17.52 26.47 1.30
N LYS A 209 18.30 25.56 1.85
CA LYS A 209 19.11 24.63 1.10
C LYS A 209 18.30 23.34 0.95
N LEU A 210 17.23 23.37 0.12
CA LEU A 210 17.00 22.24 -0.75
C LEU A 210 18.39 21.96 -1.30
N ASP A 211 18.91 20.76 -0.98
CA ASP A 211 20.10 20.29 -1.67
C ASP A 211 19.83 20.49 -3.15
N THR A 212 20.38 21.57 -3.71
CA THR A 212 20.34 21.84 -5.14
C THR A 212 21.12 20.75 -5.88
N ASN A 213 21.83 19.91 -5.13
CA ASN A 213 22.46 18.70 -5.60
C ASN A 213 21.46 17.54 -5.42
N ILE A 214 20.86 17.15 -6.52
CA ILE A 214 20.10 15.89 -6.65
C ILE A 214 21.01 14.67 -6.34
N TYR A 215 22.29 14.88 -6.17
CA TYR A 215 23.34 13.90 -5.91
C TYR A 215 23.79 13.98 -4.45
N ALA A 216 23.52 12.93 -3.68
CA ALA A 216 24.21 12.72 -2.41
C ALA A 216 25.64 12.28 -2.70
N SER A 217 26.59 12.73 -1.88
CA SER A 217 28.03 12.46 -2.02
C SER A 217 28.43 10.97 -1.97
N ASP A 218 27.50 10.08 -1.67
CA ASP A 218 27.70 8.63 -1.58
C ASP A 218 27.12 7.84 -2.77
N GLU A 219 26.73 8.51 -3.85
CA GLU A 219 26.29 7.83 -5.06
C GLU A 219 27.49 7.30 -5.84
N ALA A 220 27.44 6.00 -6.18
CA ALA A 220 28.46 5.31 -6.95
C ALA A 220 28.75 6.02 -8.29
N PRO A 221 30.00 6.02 -8.78
CA PRO A 221 30.38 6.65 -10.05
C PRO A 221 29.42 6.28 -11.17
N LEU A 222 29.00 7.26 -11.96
CA LEU A 222 27.98 7.12 -13.04
C LEU A 222 28.28 5.98 -14.01
N SER A 223 29.53 5.66 -14.29
CA SER A 223 29.95 4.57 -15.18
C SER A 223 29.66 3.17 -14.65
N GLU A 224 29.61 2.98 -13.34
CA GLU A 224 29.25 1.68 -12.73
C GLU A 224 27.76 1.55 -12.41
N SER A 225 27.01 2.65 -12.37
CA SER A 225 25.61 2.63 -11.94
C SER A 225 24.66 2.13 -13.04
N VAL A 226 24.95 2.36 -14.31
CA VAL A 226 24.06 2.01 -15.43
C VAL A 226 23.95 0.49 -15.58
N ASP A 227 25.06 -0.22 -15.61
CA ASP A 227 25.04 -1.68 -15.74
C ASP A 227 24.41 -2.35 -14.52
N LYS A 228 24.70 -1.82 -13.33
CA LYS A 228 24.10 -2.33 -12.09
C LYS A 228 22.58 -2.13 -12.07
N LEU A 229 22.06 -1.00 -12.54
CA LEU A 229 20.62 -0.74 -12.60
C LEU A 229 19.92 -1.68 -13.58
N THR A 230 20.50 -1.88 -14.76
CA THR A 230 19.97 -2.79 -15.78
C THR A 230 19.83 -4.22 -15.24
N ILE A 231 20.84 -4.71 -14.49
CA ILE A 231 20.78 -6.02 -13.84
C ILE A 231 19.64 -6.08 -12.81
N GLN A 232 19.46 -5.03 -12.01
CA GLN A 232 18.37 -4.99 -11.01
C GLN A 232 16.99 -5.04 -11.69
N VAL A 233 16.81 -4.24 -12.75
CA VAL A 233 15.57 -4.25 -13.54
C VAL A 233 15.33 -5.62 -14.16
N ALA A 234 16.39 -6.26 -14.71
CA ALA A 234 16.30 -7.59 -15.28
C ALA A 234 15.86 -8.65 -14.26
N PHE A 235 16.37 -8.60 -13.01
CA PHE A 235 15.88 -9.44 -11.93
C PHE A 235 14.39 -9.24 -11.64
N VAL A 236 13.95 -7.99 -11.51
CA VAL A 236 12.56 -7.67 -11.20
C VAL A 236 11.64 -8.13 -12.32
N ILE A 237 11.96 -7.81 -13.58
CA ILE A 237 11.16 -8.19 -14.75
C ILE A 237 11.19 -9.71 -14.96
N GLY A 238 12.37 -10.36 -14.83
CA GLY A 238 12.50 -11.80 -14.97
C GLY A 238 11.65 -12.57 -13.95
N ILE A 239 11.63 -12.13 -12.69
CA ILE A 239 10.76 -12.71 -11.66
C ILE A 239 9.29 -12.46 -12.02
N TYR A 240 8.94 -11.28 -12.52
CA TYR A 240 7.56 -10.97 -12.88
C TYR A 240 7.04 -11.82 -14.04
N ILE A 241 7.89 -12.12 -15.03
CA ILE A 241 7.58 -13.07 -16.11
C ILE A 241 7.36 -14.48 -15.53
N LEU A 242 8.22 -14.91 -14.59
CA LEU A 242 8.03 -16.20 -13.92
C LEU A 242 6.69 -16.26 -13.18
N VAL A 243 6.32 -15.20 -12.49
CA VAL A 243 5.00 -15.06 -11.82
C VAL A 243 3.87 -15.23 -12.84
N TYR A 244 3.95 -14.53 -13.98
CA TYR A 244 2.97 -14.64 -15.04
C TYR A 244 2.82 -16.10 -15.51
N LEU A 245 3.91 -16.80 -15.81
CA LEU A 245 3.90 -18.18 -16.29
C LEU A 245 3.26 -19.13 -15.26
N VAL A 246 3.60 -18.97 -13.98
CA VAL A 246 3.06 -19.81 -12.91
C VAL A 246 1.56 -19.54 -12.69
N ILE A 247 1.14 -18.27 -12.63
CA ILE A 247 -0.26 -17.91 -12.49
C ILE A 247 -1.06 -18.39 -13.72
N TRP A 248 -0.53 -18.22 -14.91
CA TRP A 248 -1.15 -18.72 -16.13
C TRP A 248 -1.37 -20.24 -16.06
N ALA A 249 -0.34 -21.01 -15.69
CA ALA A 249 -0.44 -22.46 -15.56
C ALA A 249 -1.47 -22.87 -14.49
N LEU A 250 -1.38 -22.27 -13.27
CA LEU A 250 -2.31 -22.58 -12.18
C LEU A 250 -3.75 -22.19 -12.52
N SER A 251 -3.96 -21.03 -13.17
CA SER A 251 -5.29 -20.60 -13.57
C SER A 251 -5.90 -21.51 -14.65
N THR A 252 -5.10 -21.98 -15.60
CA THR A 252 -5.53 -22.93 -16.62
C THR A 252 -5.89 -24.28 -16.00
N LEU A 253 -5.03 -24.79 -15.10
CA LEU A 253 -5.32 -26.03 -14.37
C LEU A 253 -6.60 -25.90 -13.52
N SER A 254 -6.76 -24.79 -12.81
CA SER A 254 -7.96 -24.56 -11.97
C SER A 254 -9.25 -24.57 -12.80
N VAL A 255 -9.25 -23.93 -13.98
CA VAL A 255 -10.41 -23.92 -14.87
C VAL A 255 -10.71 -25.33 -15.41
N ASN A 256 -9.68 -26.09 -15.79
CA ASN A 256 -9.85 -27.42 -16.37
C ASN A 256 -10.33 -28.46 -15.36
N TYR A 257 -9.83 -28.42 -14.11
CA TYR A 257 -10.17 -29.42 -13.09
C TYR A 257 -11.31 -29.03 -12.17
N LEU A 258 -11.53 -27.74 -11.92
CA LEU A 258 -12.53 -27.23 -10.99
C LEU A 258 -13.73 -26.56 -11.70
N GLY A 259 -13.75 -26.54 -13.03
CA GLY A 259 -14.85 -26.01 -13.82
C GLY A 259 -15.24 -24.58 -13.46
N ASN A 260 -16.52 -24.35 -13.16
CA ASN A 260 -17.03 -23.01 -12.85
C ASN A 260 -16.41 -22.40 -11.59
N PHE A 261 -16.13 -23.19 -10.55
CA PHE A 261 -15.45 -22.70 -9.36
C PHE A 261 -14.02 -22.24 -9.68
N GLY A 262 -13.30 -23.02 -10.50
CA GLY A 262 -11.97 -22.61 -10.99
C GLY A 262 -12.01 -21.32 -11.80
N LYS A 263 -13.01 -21.17 -12.68
CA LYS A 263 -13.15 -20.01 -13.57
C LYS A 263 -13.56 -18.74 -12.79
N ASN A 264 -14.55 -18.84 -11.91
CA ASN A 264 -15.18 -17.67 -11.28
C ASN A 264 -14.53 -17.27 -9.96
N THR A 265 -13.88 -18.20 -9.25
CA THR A 265 -13.28 -17.92 -7.93
C THR A 265 -11.75 -17.99 -7.96
N ILE A 266 -11.18 -19.13 -8.39
CA ILE A 266 -9.74 -19.34 -8.27
C ILE A 266 -8.93 -18.48 -9.25
N LYS A 267 -9.35 -18.44 -10.53
CA LYS A 267 -8.66 -17.66 -11.56
C LYS A 267 -8.55 -16.17 -11.21
N PRO A 268 -9.63 -15.46 -10.83
CA PRO A 268 -9.54 -14.05 -10.43
C PRO A 268 -8.65 -13.82 -9.22
N LEU A 269 -8.71 -14.71 -8.21
CA LEU A 269 -7.85 -14.64 -7.04
C LEU A 269 -6.36 -14.78 -7.39
N LEU A 270 -6.00 -15.75 -8.23
CA LEU A 270 -4.62 -15.95 -8.65
C LEU A 270 -4.06 -14.70 -9.33
N TRP A 271 -4.82 -14.12 -10.27
CA TRP A 271 -4.41 -12.90 -10.97
C TRP A 271 -4.42 -11.68 -10.06
N GLY A 272 -5.40 -11.54 -9.17
CA GLY A 272 -5.48 -10.44 -8.19
C GLY A 272 -4.32 -10.47 -7.17
N PHE A 273 -3.78 -11.65 -6.88
CA PHE A 273 -2.67 -11.82 -5.92
C PHE A 273 -1.29 -11.98 -6.57
N ASN A 274 -1.11 -11.48 -7.79
CA ASN A 274 0.16 -11.53 -8.51
C ASN A 274 1.34 -11.01 -7.67
N PHE A 275 1.14 -9.98 -6.86
CA PHE A 275 2.14 -9.39 -5.98
C PHE A 275 2.60 -10.35 -4.86
N LEU A 276 1.71 -11.22 -4.35
CA LEU A 276 2.06 -12.26 -3.36
C LEU A 276 2.98 -13.31 -3.98
N PHE A 277 2.61 -13.83 -5.16
CA PHE A 277 3.48 -14.73 -5.93
C PHE A 277 4.82 -14.06 -6.24
N GLY A 278 4.79 -12.78 -6.66
CA GLY A 278 5.99 -11.99 -6.90
C GLY A 278 6.90 -11.91 -5.67
N THR A 279 6.32 -11.63 -4.52
CA THR A 279 7.05 -11.58 -3.23
C THR A 279 7.66 -12.94 -2.89
N LEU A 280 6.89 -14.03 -3.02
CA LEU A 280 7.36 -15.38 -2.71
C LEU A 280 8.51 -15.81 -3.64
N PHE A 281 8.38 -15.61 -4.96
CA PHE A 281 9.45 -15.92 -5.90
C PHE A 281 10.69 -15.05 -5.72
N ALA A 282 10.51 -13.77 -5.39
CA ALA A 282 11.63 -12.88 -5.10
C ALA A 282 12.41 -13.37 -3.86
N ILE A 283 11.73 -13.78 -2.79
CA ILE A 283 12.36 -14.36 -1.60
C ILE A 283 13.08 -15.67 -1.96
N LEU A 284 12.45 -16.55 -2.76
CA LEU A 284 13.04 -17.81 -3.20
C LEU A 284 14.31 -17.59 -4.02
N ILE A 285 14.24 -16.72 -5.04
CA ILE A 285 15.38 -16.40 -5.92
C ILE A 285 16.50 -15.75 -5.12
N LYS A 286 16.20 -14.82 -4.21
CA LYS A 286 17.19 -14.25 -3.30
C LYS A 286 17.90 -15.33 -2.48
N LYS A 287 17.16 -16.32 -1.98
CA LYS A 287 17.73 -17.45 -1.24
C LYS A 287 18.63 -18.31 -2.12
N ILE A 288 18.20 -18.60 -3.36
CA ILE A 288 19.00 -19.36 -4.34
C ILE A 288 20.29 -18.61 -4.66
N VAL A 289 20.22 -17.32 -4.98
CA VAL A 289 21.41 -16.49 -5.26
C VAL A 289 22.36 -16.49 -4.06
N SER A 290 21.85 -16.37 -2.85
CA SER A 290 22.67 -16.42 -1.63
C SER A 290 23.31 -17.81 -1.42
N MET A 291 22.65 -18.89 -1.78
CA MET A 291 23.23 -20.25 -1.75
C MET A 291 24.34 -20.41 -2.80
N LEU A 292 24.14 -19.95 -4.03
CA LEU A 292 25.15 -20.02 -5.11
C LEU A 292 26.40 -19.20 -4.74
N GLN A 293 26.23 -18.06 -4.05
CA GLN A 293 27.34 -17.28 -3.53
C GLN A 293 28.12 -18.03 -2.44
N LYS A 294 27.42 -18.69 -1.51
CA LYS A 294 28.07 -19.52 -0.46
C LYS A 294 28.82 -20.70 -1.04
N CYS A 295 28.30 -21.29 -2.11
CA CYS A 295 28.97 -22.40 -2.82
C CYS A 295 30.10 -21.92 -3.77
N LYS A 296 30.42 -20.60 -3.77
CA LYS A 296 31.46 -19.98 -4.64
C LYS A 296 31.21 -20.19 -6.15
N VAL A 297 30.01 -20.53 -6.53
CA VAL A 297 29.58 -20.59 -7.96
C VAL A 297 29.40 -19.18 -8.53
N MET A 298 28.98 -18.24 -7.67
CA MET A 298 28.84 -16.84 -7.99
C MET A 298 29.71 -16.01 -7.04
N ASN A 299 30.66 -15.26 -7.62
CA ASN A 299 31.62 -14.44 -6.83
C ASN A 299 31.17 -12.99 -6.60
N LEU A 300 30.15 -12.53 -7.33
CA LEU A 300 29.67 -11.15 -7.30
C LEU A 300 28.34 -11.03 -6.56
N THR A 301 28.14 -9.89 -5.88
CA THR A 301 26.85 -9.54 -5.27
C THR A 301 25.95 -8.87 -6.33
N TYR A 302 25.11 -9.67 -6.98
CA TYR A 302 24.24 -9.19 -8.07
C TYR A 302 23.08 -8.34 -7.59
N ILE A 303 22.53 -8.59 -6.39
CA ILE A 303 21.37 -7.86 -5.86
C ILE A 303 21.86 -6.71 -4.99
N ASN A 304 21.61 -5.48 -5.45
CA ASN A 304 21.94 -4.26 -4.72
C ASN A 304 20.70 -3.74 -3.97
N SER A 305 20.75 -3.75 -2.63
CA SER A 305 19.63 -3.35 -1.76
C SER A 305 19.24 -1.89 -1.91
N TYR A 306 20.19 -0.99 -2.15
CA TYR A 306 19.90 0.43 -2.37
C TYR A 306 19.12 0.64 -3.67
N MET A 307 19.57 0.05 -4.77
CA MET A 307 18.88 0.14 -6.05
C MET A 307 17.51 -0.52 -6.03
N MET A 308 17.38 -1.68 -5.37
CA MET A 308 16.08 -2.34 -5.19
C MET A 308 15.09 -1.46 -4.40
N ASN A 309 15.57 -0.73 -3.39
CA ASN A 309 14.75 0.21 -2.66
C ASN A 309 14.30 1.40 -3.54
N ARG A 310 15.18 1.92 -4.40
CA ARG A 310 14.84 3.00 -5.35
C ARG A 310 13.83 2.53 -6.40
N LEU A 311 14.04 1.34 -6.97
CA LEU A 311 13.10 0.74 -7.93
C LEU A 311 11.73 0.48 -7.31
N SER A 312 11.70 -0.10 -6.10
CA SER A 312 10.47 -0.29 -5.35
C SER A 312 9.73 1.05 -5.13
N GLY A 313 10.46 2.09 -4.70
CA GLY A 313 9.90 3.43 -4.53
C GLY A 313 9.31 3.99 -5.84
N LEU A 314 10.04 3.88 -6.96
CA LEU A 314 9.57 4.32 -8.27
C LEU A 314 8.26 3.62 -8.68
N PHE A 315 8.21 2.29 -8.57
CA PHE A 315 7.00 1.54 -8.92
C PHE A 315 5.82 1.90 -8.02
N PHE A 316 6.02 2.07 -6.71
CA PHE A 316 4.95 2.47 -5.81
C PHE A 316 4.51 3.92 -6.05
N ASP A 317 5.40 4.84 -6.37
CA ASP A 317 5.02 6.21 -6.72
C ASP A 317 4.17 6.25 -7.99
N VAL A 318 4.57 5.54 -9.06
CA VAL A 318 3.76 5.41 -10.28
C VAL A 318 2.41 4.75 -9.98
N MET A 319 2.39 3.69 -9.18
CA MET A 319 1.16 3.02 -8.75
C MET A 319 0.19 3.98 -8.04
N ILE A 320 0.69 4.83 -7.14
CA ILE A 320 -0.13 5.80 -6.40
C ILE A 320 -0.72 6.84 -7.35
N VAL A 321 0.13 7.43 -8.22
CA VAL A 321 -0.32 8.43 -9.20
C VAL A 321 -1.37 7.84 -10.12
N ALA A 322 -1.08 6.69 -10.71
CA ALA A 322 -1.96 6.02 -11.65
C ALA A 322 -3.27 5.58 -10.97
N GLY A 323 -3.20 5.02 -9.76
CA GLY A 323 -4.39 4.59 -9.02
C GLY A 323 -5.33 5.75 -8.68
N ILE A 324 -4.82 6.91 -8.26
CA ILE A 324 -5.68 8.08 -8.00
C ILE A 324 -6.21 8.65 -9.32
N ALA A 325 -5.40 8.68 -10.38
CA ALA A 325 -5.80 9.14 -11.71
C ALA A 325 -6.85 8.23 -12.38
N ALA A 326 -6.85 6.93 -12.04
CA ALA A 326 -7.82 5.96 -12.55
C ALA A 326 -9.24 6.18 -12.01
N ILE A 327 -9.41 6.89 -10.89
CA ILE A 327 -10.73 7.11 -10.28
C ILE A 327 -11.67 7.77 -11.29
N ASP A 328 -12.82 7.14 -11.50
CA ASP A 328 -13.91 7.74 -12.25
C ASP A 328 -14.94 8.35 -11.30
N TRP A 329 -15.11 9.67 -11.40
CA TRP A 329 -16.09 10.39 -10.59
C TRP A 329 -17.53 10.01 -10.92
N GLN A 330 -17.82 9.64 -12.15
CA GLN A 330 -19.17 9.29 -12.59
C GLN A 330 -19.63 7.99 -11.89
N GLU A 331 -18.72 7.02 -11.79
CA GLU A 331 -18.96 5.75 -11.10
C GLU A 331 -19.19 5.95 -9.58
N LEU A 332 -18.56 6.97 -8.97
CA LEU A 332 -18.68 7.22 -7.53
C LEU A 332 -19.95 7.97 -7.11
N LYS A 333 -20.65 8.63 -8.02
CA LYS A 333 -21.80 9.50 -7.67
C LYS A 333 -22.87 8.79 -6.84
N GLY A 334 -23.18 7.53 -7.16
CA GLY A 334 -24.18 6.73 -6.43
C GLY A 334 -23.74 6.31 -5.02
N PHE A 335 -22.43 6.23 -4.77
CA PHE A 335 -21.87 5.67 -3.54
C PHE A 335 -21.08 6.68 -2.70
N LEU A 336 -21.20 7.99 -3.01
CA LEU A 336 -20.43 9.03 -2.32
C LEU A 336 -20.69 9.04 -0.80
N TRP A 337 -21.93 8.94 -0.36
CA TRP A 337 -22.27 8.92 1.05
C TRP A 337 -21.79 7.66 1.78
N PRO A 338 -22.03 6.44 1.27
CA PRO A 338 -21.41 5.23 1.81
C PRO A 338 -19.90 5.33 1.91
N LEU A 339 -19.24 5.84 0.87
CA LEU A 339 -17.79 6.03 0.82
C LEU A 339 -17.30 6.96 1.95
N LEU A 340 -17.92 8.14 2.09
CA LEU A 340 -17.54 9.11 3.12
C LEU A 340 -17.77 8.58 4.54
N ILE A 341 -18.89 7.88 4.78
CA ILE A 341 -19.20 7.28 6.08
C ILE A 341 -18.17 6.21 6.44
N VAL A 342 -17.89 5.28 5.51
CA VAL A 342 -16.91 4.19 5.71
C VAL A 342 -15.51 4.76 5.95
N CYS A 343 -15.07 5.72 5.16
CA CYS A 343 -13.77 6.35 5.30
C CYS A 343 -13.64 7.13 6.61
N THR A 344 -14.64 7.93 6.98
CA THR A 344 -14.59 8.74 8.20
C THR A 344 -14.55 7.86 9.45
N LEU A 345 -15.45 6.87 9.56
CA LEU A 345 -15.47 5.97 10.71
C LEU A 345 -14.25 5.05 10.72
N GLY A 346 -13.77 4.62 9.55
CA GLY A 346 -12.51 3.89 9.40
C GLY A 346 -11.31 4.69 9.92
N ALA A 347 -11.23 5.98 9.60
CA ALA A 347 -10.18 6.87 10.09
C ALA A 347 -10.21 7.01 11.62
N ILE A 348 -11.39 7.25 12.18
CA ILE A 348 -11.59 7.40 13.63
C ILE A 348 -11.17 6.14 14.37
N VAL A 349 -11.64 4.97 13.91
CA VAL A 349 -11.34 3.69 14.55
C VAL A 349 -9.87 3.35 14.44
N THR A 350 -9.26 3.55 13.27
CA THR A 350 -7.81 3.34 13.07
C THR A 350 -6.98 4.23 14.01
N PHE A 351 -7.33 5.51 14.11
CA PHE A 351 -6.66 6.45 15.01
C PHE A 351 -6.77 6.02 16.48
N LEU A 352 -7.98 5.72 16.95
CA LEU A 352 -8.22 5.33 18.34
C LEU A 352 -7.53 4.02 18.68
N TYR A 353 -7.64 3.01 17.81
CA TYR A 353 -7.02 1.71 18.00
C TYR A 353 -5.49 1.83 18.10
N LEU A 354 -4.86 2.49 17.13
CA LEU A 354 -3.41 2.65 17.13
C LEU A 354 -2.91 3.48 18.32
N LYS A 355 -3.63 4.54 18.71
CA LYS A 355 -3.28 5.32 19.89
C LYS A 355 -3.29 4.48 21.17
N LEU A 356 -4.26 3.57 21.33
CA LEU A 356 -4.35 2.70 22.49
C LEU A 356 -3.28 1.61 22.48
N VAL A 357 -3.05 1.00 21.32
CA VAL A 357 -2.16 -0.15 21.18
C VAL A 357 -0.69 0.29 21.22
N CYS A 358 -0.32 1.38 20.53
CA CYS A 358 1.05 1.89 20.53
C CYS A 358 1.50 2.28 21.92
N LYS A 359 0.65 2.93 22.71
CA LYS A 359 0.94 3.25 24.12
C LYS A 359 1.26 2.01 24.96
N LYS A 360 0.66 0.86 24.65
CA LYS A 360 0.88 -0.38 25.40
C LYS A 360 2.09 -1.16 24.92
N ILE A 361 2.26 -1.27 23.59
CA ILE A 361 3.31 -2.10 23.00
C ILE A 361 4.66 -1.39 22.97
N TYR A 362 4.66 -0.06 22.75
CA TYR A 362 5.87 0.75 22.57
C TYR A 362 5.97 1.90 23.60
N PRO A 363 6.06 1.61 24.92
CA PRO A 363 6.02 2.65 25.95
C PRO A 363 7.17 3.65 25.83
N ASP A 364 8.34 3.23 25.32
CA ASP A 364 9.54 4.07 25.22
C ASP A 364 9.52 5.00 23.99
N TYR A 365 8.70 4.71 22.96
CA TYR A 365 8.57 5.47 21.72
C TYR A 365 7.14 5.41 21.16
N GLU A 366 6.15 5.65 22.03
CA GLU A 366 4.72 5.48 21.71
C GLU A 366 4.25 6.37 20.56
N TYR A 367 4.77 7.60 20.47
CA TYR A 367 4.37 8.56 19.43
C TYR A 367 5.04 8.25 18.11
N GLU A 368 6.30 7.90 18.11
CA GLU A 368 7.05 7.50 16.92
C GLU A 368 6.42 6.26 16.27
N ALA A 369 6.11 5.25 17.08
CA ALA A 369 5.39 4.07 16.61
C ALA A 369 3.99 4.41 16.09
N PHE A 370 3.25 5.30 16.79
CA PHE A 370 1.94 5.73 16.36
C PHE A 370 1.97 6.42 14.99
N PHE A 371 2.84 7.43 14.80
CA PHE A 371 2.89 8.17 13.53
C PHE A 371 3.37 7.30 12.37
N ALA A 372 4.36 6.43 12.62
CA ALA A 372 4.84 5.46 11.64
C ALA A 372 3.70 4.52 11.20
N MET A 373 2.98 3.92 12.15
CA MET A 373 1.91 2.97 11.85
C MET A 373 0.65 3.66 11.32
N PHE A 374 0.24 4.80 11.88
CA PHE A 374 -0.93 5.53 11.40
C PHE A 374 -0.76 5.98 9.95
N GLY A 375 0.40 6.55 9.63
CA GLY A 375 0.70 6.95 8.24
C GLY A 375 0.74 5.76 7.29
N MET A 376 1.25 4.60 7.71
CA MET A 376 1.26 3.39 6.90
C MET A 376 -0.14 2.80 6.74
N LEU A 377 -0.93 2.75 7.80
CA LEU A 377 -2.21 2.03 7.87
C LEU A 377 -3.44 2.88 7.47
N THR A 378 -3.21 4.12 7.07
CA THR A 378 -4.18 4.97 6.37
C THR A 378 -3.66 5.47 5.03
N GLY A 379 -2.39 5.21 4.72
CA GLY A 379 -1.76 5.60 3.46
C GLY A 379 -0.82 4.52 2.92
N THR A 380 0.49 4.73 3.06
CA THR A 380 1.53 3.76 2.67
C THR A 380 2.68 3.79 3.67
N ALA A 381 3.58 2.81 3.57
CA ALA A 381 4.82 2.80 4.35
C ALA A 381 5.63 4.10 4.17
N SER A 382 5.66 4.66 2.96
CA SER A 382 6.30 5.95 2.69
C SER A 382 5.66 7.09 3.47
N THR A 383 4.34 7.15 3.55
CA THR A 383 3.62 8.16 4.35
C THR A 383 3.92 8.01 5.85
N GLY A 384 3.98 6.76 6.33
CA GLY A 384 4.41 6.47 7.71
C GLY A 384 5.82 6.96 8.01
N MET A 385 6.77 6.73 7.08
CA MET A 385 8.14 7.21 7.22
C MET A 385 8.24 8.75 7.17
N ILE A 386 7.42 9.41 6.34
CA ILE A 386 7.36 10.88 6.28
C ILE A 386 6.89 11.45 7.62
N LEU A 387 5.78 10.94 8.17
CA LEU A 387 5.27 11.39 9.46
C LEU A 387 6.25 11.10 10.61
N LEU A 388 6.89 9.93 10.60
CA LEU A 388 7.91 9.57 11.59
C LEU A 388 9.09 10.55 11.55
N ARG A 389 9.61 10.89 10.36
CA ARG A 389 10.76 11.78 10.21
C ARG A 389 10.54 13.19 10.79
N GLU A 390 9.30 13.64 10.87
CA GLU A 390 8.98 14.95 11.47
C GLU A 390 9.20 14.98 12.99
N ILE A 391 9.21 13.82 13.65
CA ILE A 391 9.39 13.71 15.11
C ILE A 391 10.66 12.97 15.50
N ASP A 392 11.18 12.13 14.61
CA ASP A 392 12.43 11.37 14.73
C ASP A 392 13.23 11.49 13.43
N PRO A 393 13.85 12.65 13.14
CA PRO A 393 14.53 12.94 11.88
C PRO A 393 15.75 12.06 11.64
N ASN A 394 16.40 11.59 12.69
CA ASN A 394 17.61 10.76 12.61
C ASN A 394 17.30 9.26 12.71
N TYR A 395 16.02 8.88 12.86
CA TYR A 395 15.58 7.48 13.07
C TYR A 395 16.32 6.81 14.26
N GLU A 396 16.41 7.51 15.38
CA GLU A 396 17.06 7.04 16.60
C GLU A 396 16.22 5.99 17.32
N THR A 397 14.90 6.04 17.13
CA THR A 397 13.97 5.06 17.70
C THR A 397 13.85 3.81 16.81
N PRO A 398 13.46 2.65 17.37
CA PRO A 398 13.22 1.43 16.59
C PRO A 398 11.99 1.50 15.66
N ALA A 399 11.22 2.60 15.65
CA ALA A 399 9.97 2.71 14.91
C ALA A 399 10.17 2.53 13.39
N ALA A 400 11.23 3.12 12.82
CA ALA A 400 11.57 2.97 11.40
C ALA A 400 11.91 1.53 11.03
N ASP A 401 12.77 0.88 11.84
CA ASP A 401 13.16 -0.52 11.63
C ASP A 401 11.94 -1.45 11.74
N ASN A 402 11.09 -1.25 12.74
CA ASN A 402 9.88 -2.02 12.94
C ASN A 402 8.93 -1.88 11.75
N LEU A 403 8.76 -0.66 11.22
CA LEU A 403 7.92 -0.41 10.05
C LEU A 403 8.39 -1.19 8.82
N VAL A 404 9.70 -1.30 8.62
CA VAL A 404 10.29 -2.02 7.48
C VAL A 404 10.26 -3.55 7.70
N LEU A 405 10.61 -4.01 8.90
CA LEU A 405 10.80 -5.44 9.18
C LEU A 405 9.47 -6.19 9.41
N GLN A 406 8.41 -5.49 9.81
CA GLN A 406 7.10 -6.07 10.10
C GLN A 406 6.39 -6.66 8.88
N GLY A 407 6.84 -6.35 7.66
CA GLY A 407 6.16 -6.76 6.43
C GLY A 407 6.00 -8.27 6.30
N LEU A 408 7.02 -9.06 6.65
CA LEU A 408 6.95 -10.52 6.56
C LEU A 408 5.97 -11.13 7.57
N PRO A 409 6.01 -10.79 8.88
CA PRO A 409 4.95 -11.17 9.83
C PRO A 409 3.55 -10.71 9.37
N ALA A 410 3.41 -9.47 8.85
CA ALA A 410 2.12 -8.97 8.39
C ALA A 410 1.55 -9.79 7.22
N ILE A 411 2.38 -10.25 6.28
CA ILE A 411 1.95 -11.14 5.19
C ILE A 411 1.43 -12.47 5.75
N ILE A 412 2.18 -13.10 6.67
CA ILE A 412 1.82 -14.40 7.24
C ILE A 412 0.49 -14.33 8.00
N PHE A 413 0.35 -13.37 8.91
CA PHE A 413 -0.86 -13.22 9.72
C PHE A 413 -2.03 -12.57 8.95
N GLY A 414 -1.75 -11.84 7.88
CA GLY A 414 -2.77 -11.22 7.02
C GLY A 414 -3.34 -12.15 5.95
N ALA A 415 -2.65 -13.25 5.62
CA ALA A 415 -3.09 -14.18 4.57
C ALA A 415 -4.55 -14.68 4.73
N PRO A 416 -5.07 -14.97 5.93
CA PRO A 416 -6.48 -15.38 6.08
C PRO A 416 -7.49 -14.35 5.56
N ILE A 417 -7.20 -13.05 5.65
CA ILE A 417 -8.12 -12.00 5.18
C ILE A 417 -8.31 -12.10 3.66
N PHE A 418 -7.22 -12.34 2.92
CA PHE A 418 -7.28 -12.46 1.47
C PHE A 418 -8.08 -13.68 1.00
N LEU A 419 -8.02 -14.79 1.74
CA LEU A 419 -8.82 -15.99 1.44
C LEU A 419 -10.32 -15.73 1.61
N LEU A 420 -10.70 -14.82 2.48
CA LEU A 420 -12.09 -14.46 2.75
C LEU A 420 -12.70 -13.51 1.73
N VAL A 421 -11.90 -12.87 0.87
CA VAL A 421 -12.36 -11.85 -0.09
C VAL A 421 -13.43 -12.41 -1.03
N SER A 422 -13.11 -13.43 -1.81
CA SER A 422 -14.08 -14.02 -2.75
C SER A 422 -15.24 -14.69 -2.04
N PHE A 423 -14.98 -15.36 -0.92
CA PHE A 423 -16.04 -15.98 -0.12
C PHE A 423 -17.07 -14.95 0.37
N SER A 424 -16.62 -13.79 0.85
CA SER A 424 -17.52 -12.72 1.29
C SER A 424 -18.36 -12.11 0.17
N ALA A 425 -17.83 -12.14 -1.05
CA ALA A 425 -18.46 -11.55 -2.23
C ALA A 425 -19.64 -12.38 -2.78
N GLU A 426 -19.67 -13.69 -2.52
CA GLU A 426 -20.64 -14.61 -3.10
C GLU A 426 -22.09 -14.38 -2.61
N SER A 427 -22.25 -14.01 -1.34
CA SER A 427 -23.57 -13.77 -0.75
C SER A 427 -23.53 -12.91 0.51
N PHE A 428 -24.67 -12.32 0.85
CA PHE A 428 -24.85 -11.57 2.11
C PHE A 428 -24.56 -12.44 3.35
N THR A 429 -24.99 -13.71 3.34
CA THR A 429 -24.72 -14.66 4.43
C THR A 429 -23.22 -14.93 4.57
N ASN A 430 -22.50 -15.12 3.47
CA ASN A 430 -21.05 -15.32 3.48
C ASN A 430 -20.31 -14.08 3.98
N ALA A 431 -20.82 -12.88 3.68
CA ALA A 431 -20.27 -11.65 4.23
C ALA A 431 -20.45 -11.56 5.75
N LEU A 432 -21.62 -11.97 6.29
CA LEU A 432 -21.83 -12.06 7.74
C LEU A 432 -20.90 -13.08 8.40
N ILE A 433 -20.74 -14.27 7.81
CA ILE A 433 -19.80 -15.28 8.29
C ILE A 433 -18.36 -14.73 8.28
N THR A 434 -17.97 -14.05 7.19
CA THR A 434 -16.66 -13.39 7.07
C THR A 434 -16.46 -12.38 8.18
N MET A 435 -17.44 -11.52 8.47
CA MET A 435 -17.38 -10.57 9.57
C MET A 435 -17.18 -11.27 10.92
N GLY A 436 -17.84 -12.39 11.16
CA GLY A 436 -17.66 -13.23 12.35
C GLY A 436 -16.23 -13.77 12.46
N ILE A 437 -15.68 -14.33 11.37
CA ILE A 437 -14.31 -14.86 11.32
C ILE A 437 -13.28 -13.74 11.55
N VAL A 438 -13.43 -12.61 10.87
CA VAL A 438 -12.55 -11.43 11.02
C VAL A 438 -12.57 -10.91 12.45
N THR A 439 -13.76 -10.90 13.09
CA THR A 439 -13.90 -10.50 14.51
C THR A 439 -13.19 -11.48 15.45
N ALA A 440 -13.34 -12.78 15.21
CA ALA A 440 -12.64 -13.81 15.99
C ALA A 440 -11.12 -13.70 15.86
N LEU A 441 -10.60 -13.53 14.63
CA LEU A 441 -9.17 -13.30 14.37
C LEU A 441 -8.67 -12.03 15.07
N PHE A 442 -9.45 -10.94 15.03
CA PHE A 442 -9.12 -9.70 15.72
C PHE A 442 -8.94 -9.91 17.23
N ILE A 443 -9.85 -10.64 17.86
CA ILE A 443 -9.77 -10.95 19.29
C ILE A 443 -8.52 -11.79 19.58
N ILE A 444 -8.31 -12.88 18.83
CA ILE A 444 -7.16 -13.79 19.00
C ILE A 444 -5.83 -13.03 18.85
N TYR A 445 -5.68 -12.25 17.81
CA TYR A 445 -4.43 -11.52 17.54
C TYR A 445 -4.20 -10.40 18.55
N ASN A 446 -5.25 -9.73 19.06
CA ASN A 446 -5.10 -8.80 20.18
C ASN A 446 -4.67 -9.50 21.47
N CYS A 447 -5.19 -10.68 21.77
CA CYS A 447 -4.72 -11.47 22.91
C CYS A 447 -3.23 -11.81 22.78
N ILE A 448 -2.74 -12.10 21.57
CA ILE A 448 -1.32 -12.36 21.33
C ILE A 448 -0.47 -11.11 21.53
N THR A 449 -0.85 -9.98 20.92
CA THR A 449 -0.06 -8.74 21.01
C THR A 449 -0.08 -8.13 22.40
N LEU A 450 -1.21 -8.21 23.09
CA LEU A 450 -1.39 -7.68 24.44
C LEU A 450 -1.12 -8.70 25.55
N ARG A 451 -0.55 -9.87 25.23
CA ARG A 451 -0.29 -10.97 26.18
C ARG A 451 0.43 -10.54 27.46
N LYS A 452 1.39 -9.60 27.34
CA LYS A 452 2.13 -9.06 28.50
C LYS A 452 1.24 -8.28 29.47
N PHE A 453 0.13 -7.71 28.99
CA PHE A 453 -0.82 -6.97 29.81
C PHE A 453 -1.96 -7.85 30.33
N ILE A 454 -2.39 -8.84 29.54
CA ILE A 454 -3.46 -9.75 29.90
C ILE A 454 -2.97 -10.76 30.94
N PHE A 455 -1.78 -11.29 30.76
CA PHE A 455 -1.21 -12.34 31.63
C PHE A 455 -0.26 -11.81 32.72
N LYS A 456 0.08 -10.51 32.77
CA LYS A 456 0.73 -9.87 33.92
C LYS A 456 -0.30 -9.55 35.00
N ARG A 457 -0.90 -10.59 35.56
CA ARG A 457 -1.40 -10.57 36.93
C ARG A 457 -0.56 -11.59 37.69
N LYS A 458 0.60 -11.13 38.16
CA LYS A 458 1.20 -11.44 39.45
C LYS A 458 2.59 -10.84 39.52
#